data_a9cf496001e73be2d9e2a9066f11ad6c
#
_entry.id   a9cf496001e73be2d9e2a9066f11ad6c
#
_cell.length_a   1.000
_cell.length_b   1.000
_cell.length_c   1.000
_cell.angle_alpha   90.00
_cell.angle_beta   90.00
_cell.angle_gamma   90.00
#
_symmetry.space_group_name_H-M   'P 1'
#
loop_
_entity.id
_entity.type
_entity.pdbx_description
1 polymer ?
#
loop_
_entity_poly.entity_id
_entity_poly.type
_entity_poly.pdbx_seq_one_letter_code
_entity_poly.pdbx_strand_id
1 'polypeptide(L)'
;MKDRFKELRKELNVTQQEFADKLKISRNFVAQIEMGSKVPSDRTIDDICREFNVNEEWLRSGTGEMFQPENKNDEISKLFGNVLKSSDDDFKYRLINALAKLDDSGWDNLEKLLDMIYKKK
;
A
#
# COMPACT_ATOMS: atom_id res chain seq x y z
N MET A 1 -8.46 15.43 15.25
CA MET A 1 -7.30 15.24 14.38
C MET A 1 -6.05 14.80 15.15
N LYS A 2 -5.66 15.50 16.20
CA LYS A 2 -4.41 15.19 16.93
C LYS A 2 -4.35 13.76 17.44
N ASP A 3 -5.43 13.26 18.01
CA ASP A 3 -5.47 11.91 18.57
C ASP A 3 -5.37 10.84 17.51
N ARG A 4 -6.06 11.03 16.38
CA ARG A 4 -5.99 10.10 15.25
C ARG A 4 -4.62 10.10 14.59
N PHE A 5 -4.01 11.27 14.48
CA PHE A 5 -2.66 11.40 13.93
C PHE A 5 -1.65 10.58 14.75
N LYS A 6 -1.71 10.72 16.07
CA LYS A 6 -0.86 9.96 16.98
C LYS A 6 -1.19 8.47 16.97
N GLU A 7 -2.46 8.13 16.95
CA GLU A 7 -2.93 6.73 16.86
C GLU A 7 -2.41 6.06 15.59
N LEU A 8 -2.49 6.75 14.46
CA LEU A 8 -1.97 6.25 13.20
C LEU A 8 -0.46 5.97 13.28
N ARG A 9 0.30 6.91 13.84
CA ARG A 9 1.74 6.73 13.97
C ARG A 9 2.08 5.51 14.83
N LYS A 10 1.35 5.31 15.92
CA LYS A 10 1.54 4.16 16.79
C LYS A 10 1.17 2.86 16.10
N GLU A 11 0.10 2.85 15.34
CA GLU A 11 -0.33 1.65 14.58
C GLU A 11 0.70 1.28 13.52
N LEU A 12 1.34 2.27 12.90
CA LEU A 12 2.42 2.06 11.93
C LEU A 12 3.73 1.64 12.61
N ASN A 13 3.79 1.73 13.93
CA ASN A 13 4.97 1.37 14.72
C ASN A 13 6.22 2.17 14.31
N VAL A 14 6.06 3.46 14.08
CA VAL A 14 7.15 4.36 13.73
C VAL A 14 7.29 5.46 14.78
N THR A 15 8.50 5.98 14.91
CA THR A 15 8.77 7.14 15.79
C THR A 15 8.31 8.43 15.12
N GLN A 16 8.25 9.53 15.90
CA GLN A 16 7.95 10.85 15.34
C GLN A 16 8.95 11.22 14.24
N GLN A 17 10.23 10.91 14.45
CA GLN A 17 11.28 11.20 13.48
C GLN A 17 11.11 10.37 12.20
N GLU A 18 10.84 9.08 12.34
CA GLU A 18 10.60 8.20 11.18
C GLU A 18 9.39 8.65 10.38
N PHE A 19 8.31 9.02 11.08
CA PHE A 19 7.09 9.50 10.44
C PHE A 19 7.35 10.80 9.68
N ALA A 20 8.06 11.72 10.31
CA ALA A 20 8.45 12.99 9.69
C ALA A 20 9.31 12.78 8.45
N ASP A 21 10.30 11.88 8.53
CA ASP A 21 11.19 11.58 7.41
C ASP A 21 10.41 11.04 6.21
N LYS A 22 9.47 10.15 6.45
CA LYS A 22 8.66 9.57 5.38
C LYS A 22 7.76 10.60 4.72
N LEU A 23 7.26 11.55 5.48
CA LEU A 23 6.39 12.62 4.99
C LEU A 23 7.15 13.85 4.52
N LYS A 24 8.47 13.88 4.68
CA LYS A 24 9.34 14.99 4.31
C LYS A 24 8.94 16.30 5.03
N ILE A 25 8.61 16.17 6.30
CA ILE A 25 8.32 17.29 7.20
C ILE A 25 9.23 17.21 8.41
N SER A 26 9.24 18.25 9.24
CA SER A 26 10.10 18.27 10.43
C SER A 26 9.47 17.44 11.56
N ARG A 27 10.32 16.86 12.40
CA ARG A 27 9.89 16.19 13.62
C ARG A 27 9.09 17.14 14.53
N ASN A 28 9.51 18.38 14.62
CA ASN A 28 8.82 19.39 15.41
C ASN A 28 7.38 19.59 14.93
N PHE A 29 7.16 19.58 13.62
CA PHE A 29 5.82 19.70 13.06
C PHE A 29 4.95 18.51 13.46
N VAL A 30 5.50 17.30 13.39
CA VAL A 30 4.79 16.09 13.85
C VAL A 30 4.40 16.22 15.32
N ALA A 31 5.35 16.62 16.17
CA ALA A 31 5.11 16.80 17.60
C ALA A 31 4.02 17.86 17.86
N GLN A 32 4.04 18.97 17.13
CA GLN A 32 3.05 20.03 17.27
C GLN A 32 1.64 19.58 16.86
N ILE A 33 1.53 18.77 15.82
CA ILE A 33 0.25 18.20 15.40
C ILE A 33 -0.28 17.24 16.49
N GLU A 34 0.58 16.40 17.04
CA GLU A 34 0.18 15.44 18.08
C GLU A 34 -0.20 16.15 19.40
N MET A 35 0.38 17.31 19.67
CA MET A 35 0.02 18.13 20.83
C MET A 35 -1.24 18.97 20.59
N GLY A 36 -1.69 19.09 19.35
CA GLY A 36 -2.85 19.88 18.99
C GLY A 36 -2.58 21.36 18.78
N SER A 37 -1.30 21.79 18.81
CA SER A 37 -0.93 23.19 18.58
C SER A 37 -0.91 23.57 17.10
N LYS A 38 -0.85 22.57 16.21
CA LYS A 38 -0.92 22.79 14.78
C LYS A 38 -1.80 21.74 14.12
N VAL A 39 -2.35 22.07 12.95
CA VAL A 39 -3.19 21.18 12.15
C VAL A 39 -2.43 20.87 10.86
N PRO A 40 -2.39 19.61 10.41
CA PRO A 40 -1.73 19.29 9.16
C PRO A 40 -2.46 19.94 7.98
N SER A 41 -1.70 20.41 6.99
CA SER A 41 -2.27 20.97 5.77
C SER A 41 -2.93 19.87 4.94
N ASP A 42 -3.78 20.26 3.99
CA ASP A 42 -4.40 19.30 3.08
C ASP A 42 -3.35 18.50 2.32
N ARG A 43 -2.25 19.14 1.93
CA ARG A 43 -1.14 18.45 1.26
C ARG A 43 -0.53 17.38 2.16
N THR A 44 -0.31 17.70 3.44
CA THR A 44 0.23 16.72 4.40
C THR A 44 -0.71 15.55 4.58
N ILE A 45 -2.01 15.81 4.66
CA ILE A 45 -3.02 14.75 4.76
C ILE A 45 -3.02 13.87 3.52
N ASP A 46 -2.94 14.47 2.33
CA ASP A 46 -2.85 13.70 1.07
C ASP A 46 -1.60 12.83 1.04
N ASP A 47 -0.47 13.37 1.50
CA ASP A 47 0.79 12.62 1.55
C ASP A 47 0.68 11.43 2.51
N ILE A 48 0.06 11.62 3.68
CA ILE A 48 -0.17 10.54 4.64
C ILE A 48 -1.04 9.43 4.01
N CYS A 49 -2.14 9.82 3.39
CA CYS A 49 -3.07 8.85 2.79
C CYS A 49 -2.41 8.05 1.67
N ARG A 50 -1.59 8.72 0.86
CA ARG A 50 -0.89 8.07 -0.25
C ARG A 50 0.26 7.18 0.23
N GLU A 51 1.05 7.66 1.17
CA GLU A 51 2.25 6.94 1.66
C GLU A 51 1.88 5.70 2.47
N PHE A 52 0.85 5.79 3.29
CA PHE A 52 0.49 4.74 4.25
C PHE A 52 -0.85 4.07 3.98
N ASN A 53 -1.48 4.39 2.84
CA ASN A 53 -2.77 3.83 2.47
C ASN A 53 -3.87 4.09 3.52
N VAL A 54 -3.89 5.30 4.04
CA VAL A 54 -4.83 5.71 5.09
C VAL A 54 -6.13 6.22 4.46
N ASN A 55 -7.25 5.92 5.12
CA ASN A 55 -8.55 6.44 4.75
C ASN A 55 -8.66 7.92 5.19
N GLU A 56 -8.78 8.83 4.23
CA GLU A 56 -8.83 10.26 4.50
C GLU A 56 -9.98 10.63 5.42
N GLU A 57 -11.16 10.04 5.23
CA GLU A 57 -12.32 10.32 6.07
C GLU A 57 -12.06 9.93 7.53
N TRP A 58 -11.39 8.79 7.74
CA TRP A 58 -11.03 8.38 9.08
C TRP A 58 -10.07 9.39 9.72
N LEU A 59 -9.05 9.82 8.99
CA LEU A 59 -8.06 10.75 9.51
C LEU A 59 -8.69 12.11 9.83
N ARG A 60 -9.57 12.62 8.97
CA ARG A 60 -10.20 13.93 9.16
C ARG A 60 -11.32 13.92 10.19
N SER A 61 -12.17 12.90 10.18
CA SER A 61 -13.40 12.90 10.98
C SER A 61 -13.62 11.67 11.85
N GLY A 62 -12.78 10.65 11.73
CA GLY A 62 -12.91 9.42 12.50
C GLY A 62 -13.93 8.44 11.93
N THR A 63 -14.41 8.68 10.73
CA THR A 63 -15.42 7.84 10.06
C THR A 63 -14.75 6.71 9.27
N GLY A 64 -15.22 5.48 9.47
CA GLY A 64 -14.74 4.32 8.73
C GLY A 64 -13.48 3.72 9.31
N GLU A 65 -12.80 2.92 8.51
CA GLU A 65 -11.58 2.22 8.91
C GLU A 65 -10.35 3.11 8.74
N MET A 66 -9.34 2.89 9.59
CA MET A 66 -8.08 3.65 9.55
C MET A 66 -7.39 3.52 8.19
N PHE A 67 -7.32 2.31 7.65
CA PHE A 67 -6.66 2.04 6.37
C PHE A 67 -7.67 1.72 5.29
N GLN A 68 -7.32 2.09 4.04
CA GLN A 68 -8.10 1.70 2.88
C GLN A 68 -7.91 0.19 2.64
N PRO A 69 -8.94 -0.51 2.11
CA PRO A 69 -8.76 -1.91 1.75
C PRO A 69 -7.68 -2.04 0.68
N GLU A 70 -6.82 -3.06 0.82
CA GLU A 70 -5.80 -3.32 -0.18
C GLU A 70 -6.46 -3.62 -1.53
N ASN A 71 -5.98 -2.92 -2.56
CA ASN A 71 -6.43 -3.14 -3.92
C ASN A 71 -5.68 -4.34 -4.50
N LYS A 72 -6.39 -5.30 -5.09
CA LYS A 72 -5.79 -6.44 -5.78
C LYS A 72 -4.75 -6.01 -6.81
N ASN A 73 -4.98 -4.88 -7.46
CA ASN A 73 -4.05 -4.35 -8.46
C ASN A 73 -2.72 -3.93 -7.83
N ASP A 74 -2.74 -3.44 -6.58
CA ASP A 74 -1.50 -3.07 -5.88
C ASP A 74 -0.64 -4.29 -5.56
N GLU A 75 -1.26 -5.37 -5.13
CA GLU A 75 -0.55 -6.63 -4.87
C GLU A 75 0.08 -7.18 -6.15
N ILE A 76 -0.67 -7.17 -7.24
CA ILE A 76 -0.18 -7.59 -8.55
C ILE A 76 0.98 -6.71 -9.00
N SER A 77 0.85 -5.40 -8.86
CA SER A 77 1.91 -4.45 -9.24
C SER A 77 3.19 -4.66 -8.44
N LYS A 78 3.07 -4.93 -7.14
CA LYS A 78 4.22 -5.25 -6.29
C LYS A 78 4.89 -6.54 -6.74
N LEU A 79 4.11 -7.57 -7.05
CA LEU A 79 4.63 -8.84 -7.54
C LEU A 79 5.40 -8.66 -8.84
N PHE A 80 4.84 -7.94 -9.80
CA PHE A 80 5.51 -7.66 -11.08
C PHE A 80 6.79 -6.85 -10.87
N GLY A 81 6.75 -5.85 -9.99
CA GLY A 81 7.94 -5.06 -9.68
C GLY A 81 9.08 -5.91 -9.11
N ASN A 82 8.74 -6.84 -8.23
CA ASN A 82 9.72 -7.76 -7.64
C ASN A 82 10.29 -8.72 -8.70
N VAL A 83 9.45 -9.23 -9.58
CA VAL A 83 9.87 -10.12 -10.66
C VAL A 83 10.79 -9.41 -11.64
N LEU A 84 10.47 -8.17 -12.00
CA LEU A 84 11.29 -7.39 -12.93
C LEU A 84 12.68 -7.05 -12.38
N LYS A 85 12.83 -7.05 -11.06
CA LYS A 85 14.12 -6.84 -10.40
C LYS A 85 14.94 -8.13 -10.28
N SER A 86 14.33 -9.30 -10.51
CA SER A 86 15.05 -10.56 -10.41
C SER A 86 15.84 -10.84 -11.67
N SER A 87 16.77 -11.80 -11.59
CA SER A 87 17.61 -12.18 -12.74
C SER A 87 16.78 -12.90 -13.81
N ASP A 88 17.27 -12.84 -15.06
CA ASP A 88 16.62 -13.52 -16.19
C ASP A 88 16.49 -15.04 -15.99
N ASP A 89 17.35 -15.62 -15.16
CA ASP A 89 17.32 -17.06 -14.87
C ASP A 89 16.33 -17.42 -13.77
N ASP A 90 15.73 -16.43 -13.11
CA ASP A 90 14.75 -16.66 -12.04
C ASP A 90 13.48 -17.27 -12.63
N PHE A 91 12.97 -18.29 -11.95
CA PHE A 91 11.73 -18.97 -12.37
C PHE A 91 10.55 -17.99 -12.52
N LYS A 92 10.45 -17.03 -11.61
CA LYS A 92 9.37 -16.03 -11.65
C LYS A 92 9.44 -15.18 -12.90
N TYR A 93 10.64 -14.74 -13.27
CA TYR A 93 10.84 -13.95 -14.49
C TYR A 93 10.45 -14.75 -15.73
N ARG A 94 10.94 -16.00 -15.83
CA ARG A 94 10.61 -16.89 -16.95
C ARG A 94 9.12 -17.18 -17.04
N LEU A 95 8.47 -17.38 -15.88
CA LEU A 95 7.03 -17.61 -15.83
C LEU A 95 6.25 -16.42 -16.36
N ILE A 96 6.58 -15.22 -15.91
CA ILE A 96 5.93 -13.99 -16.37
C ILE A 96 6.11 -13.80 -17.88
N ASN A 97 7.30 -14.03 -18.40
CA ASN A 97 7.55 -13.95 -19.84
C ASN A 97 6.72 -14.96 -20.62
N ALA A 98 6.61 -16.16 -20.11
CA ALA A 98 5.78 -17.20 -20.73
C ALA A 98 4.30 -16.79 -20.73
N LEU A 99 3.81 -16.25 -19.63
CA LEU A 99 2.43 -15.78 -19.51
C LEU A 99 2.14 -14.65 -20.49
N ALA A 100 3.09 -13.75 -20.69
CA ALA A 100 2.94 -12.62 -21.61
C ALA A 100 2.80 -13.08 -23.07
N LYS A 101 3.25 -14.27 -23.39
CA LYS A 101 3.20 -14.83 -24.75
C LYS A 101 2.00 -15.75 -25.01
N LEU A 102 1.16 -15.95 -24.00
CA LEU A 102 -0.01 -16.81 -24.15
C LEU A 102 -1.05 -16.18 -25.09
N ASP A 103 -1.61 -17.01 -25.96
CA ASP A 103 -2.81 -16.65 -26.73
C ASP A 103 -4.06 -16.96 -25.90
N ASP A 104 -5.25 -16.70 -26.48
CA ASP A 104 -6.52 -16.92 -25.79
C ASP A 104 -6.68 -18.38 -25.36
N SER A 105 -6.27 -19.32 -26.21
CA SER A 105 -6.33 -20.74 -25.90
C SER A 105 -5.41 -21.12 -24.74
N GLY A 106 -4.22 -20.53 -24.70
CA GLY A 106 -3.29 -20.73 -23.59
C GLY A 106 -3.83 -20.22 -22.27
N TRP A 107 -4.46 -19.05 -22.27
CA TRP A 107 -5.10 -18.50 -21.09
C TRP A 107 -6.24 -19.36 -20.59
N ASP A 108 -7.08 -19.89 -21.50
CA ASP A 108 -8.18 -20.79 -21.15
C ASP A 108 -7.66 -22.06 -20.49
N ASN A 109 -6.58 -22.63 -21.02
CA ASN A 109 -5.96 -23.82 -20.45
C ASN A 109 -5.38 -23.56 -19.07
N LEU A 110 -4.79 -22.38 -18.87
CA LEU A 110 -4.26 -21.98 -17.57
C LEU A 110 -5.39 -21.82 -16.54
N GLU A 111 -6.52 -21.24 -16.94
CA GLU A 111 -7.69 -21.11 -16.08
C GLU A 111 -8.20 -22.48 -15.64
N LYS A 112 -8.27 -23.44 -16.55
CA LYS A 112 -8.68 -24.81 -16.21
C LYS A 112 -7.73 -25.46 -15.22
N LEU A 113 -6.42 -25.25 -15.40
CA LEU A 113 -5.42 -25.76 -14.48
C LEU A 113 -5.59 -25.16 -13.09
N LEU A 114 -5.82 -23.85 -13.02
CA LEU A 114 -6.04 -23.14 -11.76
C LEU A 114 -7.30 -23.67 -11.05
N ASP A 115 -8.38 -23.91 -11.79
CA ASP A 115 -9.62 -24.44 -11.24
C ASP A 115 -9.45 -25.87 -10.68
N MET A 116 -8.53 -26.63 -11.25
CA MET A 116 -8.19 -27.96 -10.71
C MET A 116 -7.46 -27.88 -9.38
N ILE A 117 -6.67 -26.85 -9.18
CA ILE A 117 -5.90 -26.63 -7.95
C ILE A 117 -6.76 -25.93 -6.89
N TYR A 118 -7.49 -24.89 -7.28
CA TYR A 118 -8.41 -24.14 -6.44
C TYR A 118 -9.83 -24.39 -6.91
N LYS A 119 -10.55 -25.23 -6.20
CA LYS A 119 -11.96 -25.43 -6.54
C LYS A 119 -12.73 -24.14 -6.30
N LYS A 120 -13.22 -23.54 -7.38
CA LYS A 120 -14.16 -22.44 -7.28
C LYS A 120 -15.45 -22.96 -6.67
N LYS A 121 -15.86 -22.30 -5.62
CA LYS A 121 -17.17 -22.54 -5.05
C LYS A 121 -18.23 -21.74 -5.80
#